data_89df89a06f86bc70c45da189acd88283
#
_entry.id   89df89a06f86bc70c45da189acd88283
#
_cell.length_a   1.000
_cell.length_b   1.000
_cell.length_c   1.000
_cell.angle_alpha   90.00
_cell.angle_beta   90.00
_cell.angle_gamma   90.00
#
_symmetry.space_group_name_H-M   'P 1'
#
loop_
_entity.id
_entity.type
_entity.pdbx_description
1 polymer ?
#
loop_
_entity_poly.entity_id
_entity_poly.type
_entity_poly.pdbx_seq_one_letter_code
_entity_poly.pdbx_strand_id
1 'polypeptide(L)'
;MTAHYLDQAVQEFFEYLKKSGLYDNSIIVLYGDHYGISDTRNLKLASLLGKSSSTWSDFDNTQMQRVPFMIHIPGTKDGGVQTQYGGEIDVLPTLLHLLGIDSRDYIQFGTDLFSSKHDQVVAFRNEDFITPKYTVVGNTIYQNSTGKILTHPSQKVKDEIKKDREKVNTELSLSDTLNNKNLLRFYIPTGFTPVDPKKYNYTNQYGQILKIQEDLGKKSTSLWSKNGNKTTIDDYSSDAPELTTTDQNEANVSSVKNTLKSNKKESIDTSSSSAESDSD
;
A
#
# COMPACT_ATOMS: atom_id res chain seq x y z
N MET A 1 5.01 -21.65 -7.65
CA MET A 1 4.80 -22.05 -6.25
C MET A 1 4.31 -20.88 -5.40
N THR A 2 5.06 -19.78 -5.27
CA THR A 2 4.72 -18.62 -4.42
C THR A 2 3.39 -17.94 -4.79
N ALA A 3 3.14 -17.69 -6.09
CA ALA A 3 1.89 -17.06 -6.54
C ALA A 3 0.66 -17.96 -6.25
N HIS A 4 0.79 -19.26 -6.36
CA HIS A 4 -0.29 -20.21 -6.02
C HIS A 4 -0.57 -20.22 -4.51
N TYR A 5 0.46 -20.15 -3.68
CA TYR A 5 0.30 -20.03 -2.24
C TYR A 5 -0.42 -18.73 -1.84
N LEU A 6 -0.04 -17.60 -2.46
CA LEU A 6 -0.73 -16.34 -2.26
C LEU A 6 -2.21 -16.43 -2.67
N ASP A 7 -2.49 -17.05 -3.81
CA ASP A 7 -3.86 -17.24 -4.31
C ASP A 7 -4.73 -18.02 -3.33
N GLN A 8 -4.18 -19.11 -2.75
CA GLN A 8 -4.84 -19.87 -1.69
C GLN A 8 -5.09 -19.04 -0.43
N ALA A 9 -4.10 -18.29 0.02
CA ALA A 9 -4.24 -17.41 1.19
C ALA A 9 -5.31 -16.33 0.97
N VAL A 10 -5.37 -15.74 -0.22
CA VAL A 10 -6.42 -14.78 -0.60
C VAL A 10 -7.79 -15.47 -0.61
N GLN A 11 -7.91 -16.68 -1.14
CA GLN A 11 -9.16 -17.45 -1.10
C GLN A 11 -9.63 -17.67 0.35
N GLU A 12 -8.76 -18.16 1.22
CA GLU A 12 -9.09 -18.38 2.64
C GLU A 12 -9.51 -17.08 3.35
N PHE A 13 -8.83 -15.98 3.04
CA PHE A 13 -9.20 -14.67 3.56
C PHE A 13 -10.61 -14.24 3.13
N PHE A 14 -10.95 -14.40 1.85
CA PHE A 14 -12.30 -14.08 1.37
C PHE A 14 -13.38 -14.99 1.97
N GLU A 15 -13.07 -16.27 2.16
CA GLU A 15 -13.97 -17.19 2.86
C GLU A 15 -14.21 -16.77 4.32
N TYR A 16 -13.15 -16.33 5.00
CA TYR A 16 -13.25 -15.76 6.34
C TYR A 16 -14.14 -14.52 6.37
N LEU A 17 -13.93 -13.57 5.46
CA LEU A 17 -14.75 -12.36 5.37
C LEU A 17 -16.23 -12.69 5.15
N LYS A 18 -16.54 -13.66 4.30
CA LYS A 18 -17.92 -14.12 4.07
C LYS A 18 -18.53 -14.77 5.31
N LYS A 19 -17.79 -15.67 5.98
CA LYS A 19 -18.25 -16.35 7.20
C LYS A 19 -18.46 -15.40 8.38
N SER A 20 -17.64 -14.34 8.47
CA SER A 20 -17.74 -13.35 9.54
C SER A 20 -18.76 -12.24 9.27
N GLY A 21 -19.36 -12.17 8.07
CA GLY A 21 -20.26 -11.09 7.65
C GLY A 21 -19.56 -9.78 7.32
N LEU A 22 -18.24 -9.76 7.27
CA LEU A 22 -17.46 -8.57 6.93
C LEU A 22 -17.45 -8.31 5.41
N TYR A 23 -17.63 -9.36 4.59
CA TYR A 23 -17.56 -9.24 3.13
C TYR A 23 -18.53 -8.21 2.57
N ASP A 24 -19.79 -8.23 3.02
CA ASP A 24 -20.84 -7.35 2.53
C ASP A 24 -20.76 -5.92 3.11
N ASN A 25 -19.82 -5.68 4.02
CA ASN A 25 -19.63 -4.40 4.70
C ASN A 25 -18.20 -3.86 4.57
N SER A 26 -17.43 -4.37 3.59
CA SER A 26 -16.04 -3.97 3.39
C SER A 26 -15.74 -3.69 1.93
N ILE A 27 -15.12 -2.54 1.65
CA ILE A 27 -14.45 -2.32 0.37
C ILE A 27 -13.10 -3.04 0.44
N ILE A 28 -12.84 -3.93 -0.52
CA ILE A 28 -11.62 -4.69 -0.57
C ILE A 28 -10.79 -4.21 -1.75
N VAL A 29 -9.56 -3.82 -1.49
CA VAL A 29 -8.61 -3.33 -2.49
C VAL A 29 -7.41 -4.25 -2.51
N LEU A 30 -7.11 -4.81 -3.69
CA LEU A 30 -5.90 -5.60 -3.93
C LEU A 30 -5.09 -4.90 -5.02
N TYR A 31 -3.84 -4.60 -4.74
CA TYR A 31 -2.94 -4.05 -5.74
C TYR A 31 -1.50 -4.50 -5.47
N GLY A 32 -0.68 -4.54 -6.52
CA GLY A 32 0.75 -4.72 -6.39
C GLY A 32 1.41 -3.40 -6.04
N ASP A 33 2.33 -3.40 -5.09
CA ASP A 33 3.09 -2.24 -4.66
C ASP A 33 4.33 -1.98 -5.52
N HIS A 34 4.73 -3.00 -6.30
CA HIS A 34 5.81 -2.94 -7.28
C HIS A 34 5.74 -4.16 -8.24
N TYR A 35 6.50 -4.11 -9.31
CA TYR A 35 6.61 -5.23 -10.25
C TYR A 35 7.20 -6.49 -9.60
N GLY A 36 6.72 -7.67 -10.05
CA GLY A 36 7.09 -8.94 -9.43
C GLY A 36 8.41 -9.54 -9.94
N ILE A 37 8.88 -9.18 -11.13
CA ILE A 37 10.04 -9.77 -11.78
C ILE A 37 10.99 -8.68 -12.26
N SER A 38 12.28 -8.78 -11.84
CA SER A 38 13.29 -7.80 -12.21
C SER A 38 13.64 -7.85 -13.72
N ASP A 39 14.03 -6.72 -14.29
CA ASP A 39 14.40 -6.58 -15.70
C ASP A 39 15.44 -7.62 -16.15
N THR A 40 16.41 -7.93 -15.29
CA THR A 40 17.43 -8.94 -15.58
C THR A 40 16.86 -10.35 -15.74
N ARG A 41 15.66 -10.62 -15.26
CA ARG A 41 14.96 -11.91 -15.36
C ARG A 41 13.83 -11.91 -16.37
N ASN A 42 13.33 -10.76 -16.79
CA ASN A 42 12.21 -10.62 -17.71
C ASN A 42 12.43 -11.37 -19.03
N LEU A 43 13.64 -11.31 -19.57
CA LEU A 43 13.99 -12.01 -20.81
C LEU A 43 13.72 -13.53 -20.75
N LYS A 44 13.81 -14.14 -19.56
CA LYS A 44 13.54 -15.57 -19.37
C LYS A 44 12.06 -15.92 -19.58
N LEU A 45 11.19 -14.92 -19.53
CA LEU A 45 9.76 -15.09 -19.76
C LEU A 45 9.37 -15.00 -21.24
N ALA A 46 10.28 -14.57 -22.11
CA ALA A 46 9.97 -14.31 -23.52
C ALA A 46 9.23 -15.49 -24.16
N SER A 47 9.75 -16.71 -24.01
CA SER A 47 9.14 -17.92 -24.59
C SER A 47 7.74 -18.22 -24.03
N LEU A 48 7.52 -17.97 -22.74
CA LEU A 48 6.22 -18.15 -22.09
C LEU A 48 5.19 -17.14 -22.58
N LEU A 49 5.64 -15.96 -23.00
CA LEU A 49 4.82 -14.88 -23.55
C LEU A 49 4.72 -14.92 -25.09
N GLY A 50 5.18 -16.03 -25.72
CA GLY A 50 5.13 -16.21 -27.17
C GLY A 50 6.09 -15.32 -27.94
N LYS A 51 7.16 -14.82 -27.28
CA LYS A 51 8.20 -13.99 -27.89
C LYS A 51 9.54 -14.71 -27.99
N SER A 52 10.38 -14.30 -28.93
CA SER A 52 11.78 -14.71 -29.00
C SER A 52 12.63 -13.78 -28.11
N SER A 53 13.67 -14.34 -27.48
CA SER A 53 14.66 -13.55 -26.75
C SER A 53 15.36 -12.50 -27.64
N SER A 54 15.49 -12.78 -28.95
CA SER A 54 16.09 -11.83 -29.91
C SER A 54 15.17 -10.65 -30.28
N THR A 55 13.88 -10.74 -29.98
CA THR A 55 12.89 -9.67 -30.24
C THR A 55 12.43 -8.97 -28.97
N TRP A 56 12.95 -9.40 -27.81
CA TRP A 56 12.66 -8.75 -26.54
C TRP A 56 13.29 -7.36 -26.48
N SER A 57 12.54 -6.38 -26.05
CA SER A 57 12.95 -4.97 -26.05
C SER A 57 12.62 -4.29 -24.72
N ASP A 58 13.04 -3.04 -24.58
CA ASP A 58 12.69 -2.21 -23.42
C ASP A 58 11.17 -1.97 -23.31
N PHE A 59 10.47 -1.99 -24.43
CA PHE A 59 9.01 -1.99 -24.41
C PHE A 59 8.47 -3.20 -23.63
N ASP A 60 9.02 -4.37 -23.85
CA ASP A 60 8.61 -5.60 -23.16
C ASP A 60 8.92 -5.52 -21.67
N ASN A 61 10.12 -5.05 -21.32
CA ASN A 61 10.49 -4.80 -19.92
C ASN A 61 9.51 -3.87 -19.24
N THR A 62 9.14 -2.78 -19.91
CA THR A 62 8.16 -1.81 -19.37
C THR A 62 6.79 -2.44 -19.19
N GLN A 63 6.33 -3.30 -20.12
CA GLN A 63 5.05 -4.00 -19.96
C GLN A 63 5.05 -4.98 -18.77
N MET A 64 6.21 -5.50 -18.39
CA MET A 64 6.36 -6.38 -17.21
C MET A 64 6.27 -5.64 -15.87
N GLN A 65 6.25 -4.30 -15.89
CA GLN A 65 6.05 -3.47 -14.69
C GLN A 65 4.59 -3.39 -14.24
N ARG A 66 3.67 -3.92 -15.03
CA ARG A 66 2.23 -3.88 -14.70
C ARG A 66 1.94 -4.74 -13.48
N VAL A 67 1.16 -4.16 -12.59
CA VAL A 67 0.65 -4.82 -11.38
C VAL A 67 -0.87 -4.93 -11.41
N PRO A 68 -1.47 -5.91 -10.73
CA PRO A 68 -2.91 -5.96 -10.57
C PRO A 68 -3.38 -4.77 -9.72
N PHE A 69 -4.53 -4.21 -10.08
CA PHE A 69 -5.29 -3.28 -9.24
C PHE A 69 -6.76 -3.64 -9.34
N MET A 70 -7.34 -4.07 -8.24
CA MET A 70 -8.70 -4.56 -8.15
C MET A 70 -9.42 -3.92 -6.96
N ILE A 71 -10.64 -3.48 -7.17
CA ILE A 71 -11.49 -2.92 -6.12
C ILE A 71 -12.80 -3.70 -6.10
N HIS A 72 -13.13 -4.27 -4.96
CA HIS A 72 -14.44 -4.85 -4.69
C HIS A 72 -15.24 -3.89 -3.81
N ILE A 73 -16.43 -3.50 -4.28
CA ILE A 73 -17.37 -2.66 -3.55
C ILE A 73 -18.65 -3.47 -3.34
N PRO A 74 -19.06 -3.72 -2.09
CA PRO A 74 -20.26 -4.52 -1.80
C PRO A 74 -21.52 -3.93 -2.45
N GLY A 75 -22.36 -4.80 -2.97
CA GLY A 75 -23.65 -4.41 -3.54
C GLY A 75 -23.60 -3.76 -4.93
N THR A 76 -22.41 -3.49 -5.50
CA THR A 76 -22.31 -2.98 -6.87
C THR A 76 -22.50 -4.12 -7.87
N LYS A 77 -23.19 -3.81 -8.98
CA LYS A 77 -23.37 -4.72 -10.12
C LYS A 77 -22.59 -4.30 -11.36
N ASP A 78 -21.89 -3.18 -11.27
CA ASP A 78 -21.20 -2.54 -12.40
C ASP A 78 -19.70 -2.94 -12.44
N GLY A 79 -19.40 -4.14 -11.98
CA GLY A 79 -18.06 -4.71 -12.03
C GLY A 79 -17.60 -4.98 -13.46
N GLY A 80 -16.30 -4.83 -13.70
CA GLY A 80 -15.71 -5.10 -15.00
C GLY A 80 -14.27 -4.60 -15.09
N VAL A 81 -13.63 -4.98 -16.20
CA VAL A 81 -12.27 -4.52 -16.49
C VAL A 81 -12.31 -3.06 -16.93
N GLN A 82 -11.59 -2.24 -16.21
CA GLN A 82 -11.36 -0.84 -16.55
C GLN A 82 -10.09 -0.74 -17.40
N THR A 83 -10.12 0.07 -18.44
CA THR A 83 -9.06 0.13 -19.46
C THR A 83 -8.20 1.39 -19.37
N GLN A 84 -8.45 2.24 -18.41
CA GLN A 84 -7.67 3.45 -18.16
C GLN A 84 -6.24 3.09 -17.79
N TYR A 85 -5.30 3.86 -18.32
CA TYR A 85 -3.90 3.79 -17.91
C TYR A 85 -3.73 4.56 -16.60
N GLY A 86 -3.07 3.97 -15.63
CA GLY A 86 -2.79 4.60 -14.34
C GLY A 86 -1.60 3.97 -13.65
N GLY A 87 -1.04 4.68 -12.69
CA GLY A 87 0.03 4.21 -11.82
C GLY A 87 -0.45 4.04 -10.38
N GLU A 88 0.40 3.47 -9.53
CA GLU A 88 0.12 3.34 -8.10
C GLU A 88 -0.16 4.69 -7.43
N ILE A 89 0.37 5.77 -8.00
CA ILE A 89 0.13 7.15 -7.54
C ILE A 89 -1.36 7.56 -7.64
N ASP A 90 -2.11 6.93 -8.55
CA ASP A 90 -3.53 7.20 -8.78
C ASP A 90 -4.46 6.42 -7.84
N VAL A 91 -3.92 5.46 -7.08
CA VAL A 91 -4.71 4.62 -6.16
C VAL A 91 -5.38 5.46 -5.08
N LEU A 92 -4.62 6.33 -4.41
CA LEU A 92 -5.15 7.15 -3.31
C LEU A 92 -6.27 8.10 -3.76
N PRO A 93 -6.09 8.97 -4.78
CA PRO A 93 -7.16 9.85 -5.22
C PRO A 93 -8.40 9.10 -5.73
N THR A 94 -8.21 7.94 -6.36
CA THR A 94 -9.32 7.07 -6.80
C THR A 94 -10.12 6.52 -5.62
N LEU A 95 -9.45 6.02 -4.59
CA LEU A 95 -10.11 5.49 -3.40
C LEU A 95 -10.85 6.59 -2.62
N LEU A 96 -10.23 7.77 -2.47
CA LEU A 96 -10.87 8.89 -1.80
C LEU A 96 -12.16 9.32 -2.52
N HIS A 97 -12.13 9.38 -3.85
CA HIS A 97 -13.32 9.64 -4.65
C HIS A 97 -14.42 8.58 -4.44
N LEU A 98 -14.07 7.30 -4.53
CA LEU A 98 -15.03 6.19 -4.34
C LEU A 98 -15.64 6.17 -2.93
N LEU A 99 -14.90 6.65 -1.94
CA LEU A 99 -15.37 6.81 -0.55
C LEU A 99 -16.14 8.11 -0.31
N GLY A 100 -16.25 9.00 -1.31
CA GLY A 100 -16.88 10.29 -1.18
C GLY A 100 -16.12 11.27 -0.28
N ILE A 101 -14.82 11.08 -0.12
CA ILE A 101 -13.96 11.93 0.73
C ILE A 101 -13.46 13.12 -0.09
N ASP A 102 -13.75 14.33 0.37
CA ASP A 102 -13.20 15.54 -0.22
C ASP A 102 -11.74 15.73 0.21
N SER A 103 -10.84 15.61 -0.77
CA SER A 103 -9.40 15.71 -0.54
C SER A 103 -8.76 17.00 -1.07
N ARG A 104 -9.57 18.00 -1.45
CA ARG A 104 -9.09 19.25 -2.09
C ARG A 104 -8.13 20.06 -1.22
N ASP A 105 -8.26 19.96 0.09
CA ASP A 105 -7.41 20.65 1.05
C ASP A 105 -6.16 19.84 1.43
N TYR A 106 -5.94 18.67 0.82
CA TYR A 106 -4.79 17.81 1.10
C TYR A 106 -3.84 17.75 -0.08
N ILE A 107 -2.54 17.77 0.21
CA ILE A 107 -1.50 17.63 -0.81
C ILE A 107 -1.38 16.15 -1.16
N GLN A 108 -1.66 15.85 -2.41
CA GLN A 108 -1.51 14.50 -2.97
C GLN A 108 -1.03 14.61 -4.43
N PHE A 109 -0.43 13.54 -4.92
CA PHE A 109 -0.08 13.35 -6.32
C PHE A 109 -1.02 12.33 -6.97
N GLY A 110 -0.91 12.21 -8.29
CA GLY A 110 -1.80 11.37 -9.06
C GLY A 110 -3.19 11.97 -9.25
N THR A 111 -4.04 11.26 -9.95
CA THR A 111 -5.39 11.68 -10.28
C THR A 111 -6.36 10.51 -10.16
N ASP A 112 -7.64 10.78 -9.92
CA ASP A 112 -8.68 9.78 -9.89
C ASP A 112 -8.85 9.12 -11.27
N LEU A 113 -8.70 7.81 -11.33
CA LEU A 113 -8.79 7.01 -12.56
C LEU A 113 -10.15 7.12 -13.28
N PHE A 114 -11.21 7.43 -12.54
CA PHE A 114 -12.57 7.60 -13.10
C PHE A 114 -12.89 9.05 -13.49
N SER A 115 -11.98 9.97 -13.22
CA SER A 115 -12.16 11.36 -13.60
C SER A 115 -12.01 11.56 -15.11
N SER A 116 -12.90 12.33 -15.71
CA SER A 116 -12.76 12.77 -17.10
C SER A 116 -11.52 13.65 -17.35
N LYS A 117 -10.89 14.13 -16.28
CA LYS A 117 -9.64 14.92 -16.33
C LYS A 117 -8.39 14.08 -16.14
N HIS A 118 -8.54 12.77 -15.89
CA HIS A 118 -7.40 11.86 -15.79
C HIS A 118 -6.69 11.78 -17.15
N ASP A 119 -5.41 12.06 -17.18
CA ASP A 119 -4.67 12.20 -18.45
C ASP A 119 -4.00 10.89 -18.91
N GLN A 120 -4.06 9.86 -18.09
CA GLN A 120 -3.57 8.52 -18.39
C GLN A 120 -2.05 8.49 -18.71
N VAL A 121 -1.27 9.37 -18.10
CA VAL A 121 0.19 9.36 -18.18
C VAL A 121 0.74 8.66 -16.95
N VAL A 122 1.40 7.53 -17.14
CA VAL A 122 2.01 6.73 -16.08
C VAL A 122 3.50 7.02 -16.02
N ALA A 123 3.96 7.69 -14.99
CA ALA A 123 5.36 8.04 -14.79
C ALA A 123 6.13 6.93 -14.08
N PHE A 124 7.35 6.66 -14.53
CA PHE A 124 8.32 5.82 -13.83
C PHE A 124 9.40 6.68 -13.16
N ARG A 125 10.01 6.13 -12.13
CA ARG A 125 11.02 6.85 -11.33
C ARG A 125 12.24 7.30 -12.13
N ASN A 126 12.56 6.62 -13.21
CA ASN A 126 13.66 6.92 -14.13
C ASN A 126 13.27 7.89 -15.27
N GLU A 127 12.14 8.61 -15.14
CA GLU A 127 11.59 9.55 -16.11
C GLU A 127 11.05 8.91 -17.40
N ASP A 128 11.02 7.59 -17.47
CA ASP A 128 10.26 6.88 -18.49
C ASP A 128 8.77 7.05 -18.23
N PHE A 129 7.94 6.89 -19.23
CA PHE A 129 6.48 6.98 -19.06
C PHE A 129 5.69 6.22 -20.11
N ILE A 130 4.46 5.89 -19.75
CA ILE A 130 3.48 5.27 -20.66
C ILE A 130 2.27 6.20 -20.79
N THR A 131 1.74 6.26 -22.01
CA THR A 131 0.46 6.87 -22.34
C THR A 131 -0.41 5.81 -23.03
N PRO A 132 -1.69 6.03 -23.32
CA PRO A 132 -2.50 5.06 -24.08
C PRO A 132 -1.94 4.70 -25.45
N LYS A 133 -1.12 5.58 -26.07
CA LYS A 133 -0.60 5.39 -27.43
C LYS A 133 0.87 4.99 -27.47
N TYR A 134 1.65 5.48 -26.52
CA TYR A 134 3.11 5.41 -26.58
C TYR A 134 3.71 4.96 -25.25
N THR A 135 4.76 4.16 -25.35
CA THR A 135 5.69 3.90 -24.26
C THR A 135 7.00 4.61 -24.58
N VAL A 136 7.50 5.41 -23.66
CA VAL A 136 8.71 6.20 -23.85
C VAL A 136 9.76 5.73 -22.85
N VAL A 137 10.87 5.20 -23.39
CA VAL A 137 12.02 4.73 -22.60
C VAL A 137 13.25 5.54 -23.02
N GLY A 138 13.75 6.36 -22.13
CA GLY A 138 14.77 7.35 -22.48
C GLY A 138 14.30 8.24 -23.63
N ASN A 139 15.02 8.20 -24.75
CA ASN A 139 14.66 8.94 -25.95
C ASN A 139 13.92 8.10 -27.01
N THR A 140 13.65 6.84 -26.71
CA THR A 140 13.00 5.92 -27.64
C THR A 140 11.49 5.93 -27.44
N ILE A 141 10.74 6.12 -28.51
CA ILE A 141 9.28 6.10 -28.52
C ILE A 141 8.83 4.78 -29.14
N TYR A 142 8.07 4.01 -28.39
CA TYR A 142 7.41 2.79 -28.86
C TYR A 142 5.93 3.05 -29.06
N GLN A 143 5.38 2.52 -30.13
CA GLN A 143 3.93 2.53 -30.37
C GLN A 143 3.29 1.35 -29.64
N ASN A 144 2.41 1.61 -28.68
CA ASN A 144 1.82 0.55 -27.83
C ASN A 144 1.08 -0.52 -28.62
N SER A 145 0.38 -0.15 -29.69
CA SER A 145 -0.38 -1.10 -30.51
C SER A 145 0.48 -2.16 -31.22
N THR A 146 1.76 -1.89 -31.41
CA THR A 146 2.68 -2.79 -32.15
C THR A 146 3.89 -3.22 -31.34
N GLY A 147 4.23 -2.52 -30.25
CA GLY A 147 5.48 -2.67 -29.50
C GLY A 147 6.72 -2.25 -30.27
N LYS A 148 6.58 -1.61 -31.43
CA LYS A 148 7.70 -1.22 -32.30
C LYS A 148 8.13 0.21 -32.07
N ILE A 149 9.42 0.47 -32.32
CA ILE A 149 9.99 1.82 -32.28
C ILE A 149 9.36 2.68 -33.38
N LEU A 150 8.94 3.88 -33.00
CA LEU A 150 8.47 4.90 -33.91
C LEU A 150 9.68 5.71 -34.43
N THR A 151 10.24 5.29 -35.53
CA THR A 151 11.49 5.86 -36.07
C THR A 151 11.35 7.26 -36.64
N HIS A 152 10.16 7.62 -37.15
CA HIS A 152 9.87 8.93 -37.76
C HIS A 152 8.63 9.53 -37.15
N PRO A 153 8.65 9.98 -35.86
CA PRO A 153 7.50 10.62 -35.25
C PRO A 153 7.18 11.97 -35.92
N SER A 154 5.91 12.22 -36.21
CA SER A 154 5.47 13.53 -36.72
C SER A 154 5.72 14.62 -35.69
N GLN A 155 5.74 15.89 -36.11
CA GLN A 155 5.92 17.01 -35.20
C GLN A 155 4.87 17.00 -34.09
N LYS A 156 3.61 16.69 -34.39
CA LYS A 156 2.53 16.57 -33.43
C LYS A 156 2.85 15.55 -32.33
N VAL A 157 3.39 14.39 -32.71
CA VAL A 157 3.80 13.34 -31.72
C VAL A 157 4.96 13.83 -30.87
N LYS A 158 5.94 14.48 -31.47
CA LYS A 158 7.08 15.04 -30.71
C LYS A 158 6.62 16.07 -29.69
N ASP A 159 5.68 16.92 -30.04
CA ASP A 159 5.13 17.97 -29.17
C ASP A 159 4.31 17.32 -28.02
N GLU A 160 3.50 16.29 -28.32
CA GLU A 160 2.75 15.49 -27.33
C GLU A 160 3.73 14.86 -26.33
N ILE A 161 4.72 14.12 -26.80
CA ILE A 161 5.73 13.45 -25.96
C ILE A 161 6.53 14.45 -25.11
N LYS A 162 6.88 15.61 -25.68
CA LYS A 162 7.58 16.67 -24.95
C LYS A 162 6.73 17.19 -23.79
N LYS A 163 5.46 17.47 -24.04
CA LYS A 163 4.52 17.95 -23.02
C LYS A 163 4.36 16.93 -21.88
N ASP A 164 4.18 15.64 -22.24
CA ASP A 164 4.01 14.58 -21.25
C ASP A 164 5.29 14.38 -20.43
N ARG A 165 6.47 14.44 -21.05
CA ARG A 165 7.75 14.41 -20.36
C ARG A 165 7.93 15.58 -19.38
N GLU A 166 7.60 16.79 -19.80
CA GLU A 166 7.65 17.97 -18.91
C GLU A 166 6.76 17.80 -17.69
N LYS A 167 5.57 17.22 -17.90
CA LYS A 167 4.66 16.89 -16.80
C LYS A 167 5.26 15.86 -15.85
N VAL A 168 5.74 14.74 -16.38
CA VAL A 168 6.37 13.66 -15.60
C VAL A 168 7.52 14.20 -14.76
N ASN A 169 8.44 14.94 -15.38
CA ASN A 169 9.58 15.51 -14.68
C ASN A 169 9.17 16.51 -13.60
N THR A 170 8.14 17.30 -13.86
CA THR A 170 7.60 18.24 -12.87
C THR A 170 7.02 17.49 -11.67
N GLU A 171 6.21 16.47 -11.90
CA GLU A 171 5.58 15.68 -10.84
C GLU A 171 6.62 14.96 -9.98
N LEU A 172 7.60 14.30 -10.61
CA LEU A 172 8.71 13.64 -9.90
C LEU A 172 9.53 14.64 -9.06
N SER A 173 9.86 15.81 -9.63
CA SER A 173 10.60 16.86 -8.93
C SER A 173 9.83 17.45 -7.75
N LEU A 174 8.52 17.65 -7.91
CA LEU A 174 7.67 18.14 -6.82
C LEU A 174 7.57 17.11 -5.71
N SER A 175 7.38 15.82 -6.04
CA SER A 175 7.34 14.73 -5.08
C SER A 175 8.66 14.62 -4.29
N ASP A 176 9.80 14.67 -4.98
CA ASP A 176 11.13 14.68 -4.36
C ASP A 176 11.31 15.89 -3.44
N THR A 177 10.92 17.07 -3.89
CA THR A 177 11.05 18.29 -3.10
C THR A 177 10.19 18.23 -1.83
N LEU A 178 8.92 17.76 -1.98
CA LEU A 178 8.02 17.60 -0.85
C LEU A 178 8.60 16.67 0.21
N ASN A 179 9.10 15.51 -0.22
CA ASN A 179 9.63 14.48 0.67
C ASN A 179 10.96 14.90 1.28
N ASN A 180 11.96 15.28 0.46
CA ASN A 180 13.31 15.58 0.91
C ASN A 180 13.37 16.78 1.86
N LYS A 181 12.50 17.77 1.65
CA LYS A 181 12.41 18.96 2.51
C LYS A 181 11.36 18.81 3.62
N ASN A 182 10.67 17.68 3.71
CA ASN A 182 9.59 17.45 4.67
C ASN A 182 8.59 18.62 4.71
N LEU A 183 8.09 19.02 3.54
CA LEU A 183 7.30 20.24 3.40
C LEU A 183 5.92 20.15 4.06
N LEU A 184 5.37 18.95 4.23
CA LEU A 184 4.06 18.75 4.89
C LEU A 184 4.04 19.29 6.33
N ARG A 185 5.17 19.37 6.99
CA ARG A 185 5.26 19.97 8.34
C ARG A 185 4.88 21.47 8.40
N PHE A 186 4.90 22.15 7.25
CA PHE A 186 4.53 23.56 7.13
C PHE A 186 3.13 23.78 6.60
N TYR A 187 2.41 22.72 6.26
CA TYR A 187 1.07 22.79 5.70
C TYR A 187 0.07 22.15 6.66
N ILE A 188 -0.91 22.95 7.07
CA ILE A 188 -2.02 22.49 7.90
C ILE A 188 -3.29 22.72 7.10
N PRO A 189 -3.97 21.64 6.64
CA PRO A 189 -5.24 21.76 5.93
C PRO A 189 -6.30 22.46 6.79
N THR A 190 -7.21 23.16 6.15
CA THR A 190 -8.34 23.80 6.83
C THR A 190 -9.17 22.76 7.61
N GLY A 191 -9.42 23.02 8.88
CA GLY A 191 -10.17 22.11 9.75
C GLY A 191 -9.35 20.93 10.32
N PHE A 192 -8.08 20.79 9.94
CA PHE A 192 -7.20 19.77 10.50
C PHE A 192 -6.55 20.26 11.80
N THR A 193 -6.67 19.48 12.85
CA THR A 193 -5.94 19.72 14.10
C THR A 193 -4.79 18.75 14.20
N PRO A 194 -3.55 19.22 14.23
CA PRO A 194 -2.37 18.34 14.37
C PRO A 194 -2.48 17.52 15.65
N VAL A 195 -2.21 16.24 15.51
CA VAL A 195 -2.20 15.31 16.64
C VAL A 195 -0.90 15.50 17.43
N ASP A 196 -1.01 15.62 18.75
CA ASP A 196 0.16 15.61 19.64
C ASP A 196 0.78 14.19 19.64
N PRO A 197 1.99 13.98 19.08
CA PRO A 197 2.61 12.66 19.02
C PRO A 197 2.81 12.02 20.40
N LYS A 198 2.94 12.84 21.47
CA LYS A 198 3.13 12.33 22.83
C LYS A 198 1.90 11.59 23.36
N LYS A 199 0.71 11.91 22.84
CA LYS A 199 -0.54 11.24 23.21
C LYS A 199 -0.73 9.88 22.52
N TYR A 200 0.04 9.60 21.46
CA TYR A 200 -0.11 8.44 20.60
C TYR A 200 1.14 7.56 20.55
N ASN A 201 1.87 7.47 21.69
CA ASN A 201 2.94 6.50 21.74
C ASN A 201 2.37 5.06 21.74
N TYR A 202 3.14 4.13 21.17
CA TYR A 202 2.74 2.74 21.01
C TYR A 202 2.34 2.09 22.35
N THR A 203 3.10 2.35 23.41
CA THR A 203 2.87 1.74 24.74
C THR A 203 1.50 2.15 25.30
N ASN A 204 1.14 3.43 25.20
CA ASN A 204 -0.13 3.91 25.70
C ASN A 204 -1.32 3.38 24.88
N GLN A 205 -1.18 3.34 23.55
CA GLN A 205 -2.22 2.80 22.67
C GLN A 205 -2.42 1.29 22.88
N TYR A 206 -1.32 0.56 23.04
CA TYR A 206 -1.38 -0.86 23.33
C TYR A 206 -2.08 -1.14 24.66
N GLY A 207 -1.77 -0.36 25.70
CA GLY A 207 -2.48 -0.44 26.99
C GLY A 207 -3.98 -0.17 26.88
N GLN A 208 -4.38 0.80 26.06
CA GLN A 208 -5.80 1.08 25.80
C GLN A 208 -6.50 -0.06 25.06
N ILE A 209 -5.84 -0.66 24.06
CA ILE A 209 -6.37 -1.81 23.31
C ILE A 209 -6.60 -2.99 24.27
N LEU A 210 -5.63 -3.30 25.12
CA LEU A 210 -5.76 -4.39 26.10
C LEU A 210 -6.93 -4.14 27.05
N LYS A 211 -7.10 -2.91 27.54
CA LYS A 211 -8.22 -2.54 28.40
C LYS A 211 -9.56 -2.70 27.67
N ILE A 212 -9.67 -2.22 26.43
CA ILE A 212 -10.88 -2.41 25.63
C ILE A 212 -11.20 -3.91 25.44
N GLN A 213 -10.20 -4.74 25.19
CA GLN A 213 -10.39 -6.19 25.07
C GLN A 213 -10.89 -6.81 26.38
N GLU A 214 -10.36 -6.38 27.53
CA GLU A 214 -10.80 -6.82 28.84
C GLU A 214 -12.25 -6.39 29.11
N ASP A 215 -12.61 -5.14 28.84
CA ASP A 215 -13.95 -4.58 28.98
C ASP A 215 -14.99 -5.29 28.09
N LEU A 216 -14.61 -5.68 26.87
CA LEU A 216 -15.45 -6.43 25.95
C LEU A 216 -15.63 -7.88 26.38
N GLY A 217 -14.66 -8.47 27.09
CA GLY A 217 -14.68 -9.87 27.56
C GLY A 217 -15.04 -10.84 26.43
N LYS A 218 -16.12 -11.60 26.60
CA LYS A 218 -16.59 -12.59 25.59
C LYS A 218 -17.05 -11.96 24.25
N LYS A 219 -17.28 -10.65 24.19
CA LYS A 219 -17.63 -9.94 22.97
C LYS A 219 -16.40 -9.52 22.17
N SER A 220 -15.20 -9.66 22.72
CA SER A 220 -13.98 -9.36 22.00
C SER A 220 -13.83 -10.23 20.76
N THR A 221 -13.52 -9.62 19.62
CA THR A 221 -13.20 -10.30 18.36
C THR A 221 -11.72 -10.61 18.22
N SER A 222 -10.90 -10.14 19.16
CA SER A 222 -9.46 -10.37 19.17
C SER A 222 -9.12 -11.86 19.22
N LEU A 223 -8.27 -12.33 18.31
CA LEU A 223 -7.75 -13.70 18.35
C LEU A 223 -6.97 -13.98 19.63
N TRP A 224 -6.24 -12.99 20.13
CA TRP A 224 -5.54 -13.07 21.41
C TRP A 224 -6.50 -13.38 22.56
N SER A 225 -7.61 -12.63 22.67
CA SER A 225 -8.64 -12.88 23.70
C SER A 225 -9.30 -14.25 23.53
N LYS A 226 -9.59 -14.65 22.29
CA LYS A 226 -10.20 -15.95 21.97
C LYS A 226 -9.28 -17.12 22.30
N ASN A 227 -7.97 -16.92 22.19
CA ASN A 227 -6.94 -17.91 22.50
C ASN A 227 -6.48 -17.85 23.98
N GLY A 228 -7.32 -17.35 24.87
CA GLY A 228 -7.02 -17.30 26.30
C GLY A 228 -5.83 -16.40 26.65
N ASN A 229 -5.64 -15.31 25.92
CA ASN A 229 -4.53 -14.36 26.04
C ASN A 229 -3.15 -14.99 25.80
N LYS A 230 -3.10 -15.95 24.88
CA LYS A 230 -1.86 -16.57 24.41
C LYS A 230 -1.55 -16.14 22.99
N THR A 231 -0.27 -16.17 22.63
CA THR A 231 0.15 -15.99 21.23
C THR A 231 -0.38 -17.14 20.37
N THR A 232 -0.67 -16.84 19.11
CA THR A 232 -1.04 -17.84 18.10
C THR A 232 0.18 -18.43 17.39
N ILE A 233 1.40 -18.10 17.84
CA ILE A 233 2.62 -18.56 17.17
C ILE A 233 2.75 -20.09 17.19
N ASP A 234 2.22 -20.71 18.24
CA ASP A 234 2.23 -22.17 18.38
C ASP A 234 1.19 -22.88 17.51
N ASP A 235 0.23 -22.12 16.95
CA ASP A 235 -0.80 -22.64 16.05
C ASP A 235 -0.30 -22.79 14.59
N TYR A 236 0.89 -22.27 14.32
CA TYR A 236 1.50 -22.32 12.99
C TYR A 236 2.63 -23.36 12.99
N SER A 237 2.52 -24.35 12.11
CA SER A 237 3.66 -25.18 11.75
C SER A 237 4.38 -24.53 10.57
N SER A 238 5.67 -24.29 10.69
CA SER A 238 6.50 -23.77 9.62
C SER A 238 7.75 -24.63 9.49
N ASP A 239 8.11 -24.96 8.26
CA ASP A 239 9.37 -25.59 7.91
C ASP A 239 10.47 -24.56 7.55
N ALA A 240 10.19 -23.29 7.76
CA ALA A 240 11.14 -22.19 7.55
C ALA A 240 12.30 -22.33 8.56
N PRO A 241 13.55 -22.45 8.10
CA PRO A 241 14.71 -22.65 8.98
C PRO A 241 14.88 -21.58 10.05
N GLU A 242 14.49 -20.35 9.75
CA GLU A 242 14.61 -19.19 10.62
C GLU A 242 13.65 -19.22 11.81
N LEU A 243 12.60 -20.03 11.76
CA LEU A 243 11.63 -20.18 12.86
C LEU A 243 11.93 -21.36 13.78
N THR A 244 12.97 -22.14 13.48
CA THR A 244 13.38 -23.29 14.31
C THR A 244 14.24 -22.91 15.51
N THR A 245 14.64 -21.63 15.67
CA THR A 245 15.38 -21.16 16.84
C THR A 245 14.44 -20.68 17.93
N THR A 246 14.09 -21.58 18.83
CA THR A 246 13.25 -21.35 20.02
C THR A 246 13.77 -20.21 20.92
N ASP A 247 15.06 -19.95 20.90
CA ASP A 247 15.73 -18.99 21.80
C ASP A 247 15.40 -17.50 21.51
N GLN A 248 15.12 -17.12 20.27
CA GLN A 248 14.79 -15.73 19.94
C GLN A 248 13.34 -15.38 20.29
N ASN A 249 12.44 -16.33 20.25
CA ASN A 249 11.03 -16.10 20.56
C ASN A 249 10.76 -16.01 22.07
N GLU A 250 11.47 -16.77 22.88
CA GLU A 250 11.37 -16.69 24.34
C GLU A 250 11.93 -15.35 24.88
N ALA A 251 13.00 -14.83 24.28
CA ALA A 251 13.57 -13.53 24.65
C ALA A 251 12.58 -12.38 24.35
N ASN A 252 11.90 -12.41 23.21
CA ASN A 252 10.91 -11.40 22.81
C ASN A 252 9.65 -11.45 23.67
N VAL A 253 9.13 -12.65 23.97
CA VAL A 253 7.95 -12.83 24.84
C VAL A 253 8.29 -12.45 26.28
N SER A 254 9.49 -12.75 26.76
CA SER A 254 9.95 -12.37 28.10
C SER A 254 10.16 -10.86 28.22
N SER A 255 10.68 -10.18 27.20
CA SER A 255 10.85 -8.72 27.19
C SER A 255 9.51 -7.99 27.24
N VAL A 256 8.51 -8.46 26.49
CA VAL A 256 7.15 -7.88 26.49
C VAL A 256 6.47 -8.10 27.84
N LYS A 257 6.60 -9.29 28.46
CA LYS A 257 6.05 -9.57 29.80
C LYS A 257 6.70 -8.72 30.89
N ASN A 258 8.00 -8.46 30.78
CA ASN A 258 8.73 -7.64 31.76
C ASN A 258 8.35 -6.15 31.61
N THR A 259 8.17 -5.65 30.40
CA THR A 259 7.70 -4.28 30.13
C THR A 259 6.27 -4.09 30.66
N LEU A 260 5.39 -5.07 30.51
CA LEU A 260 4.02 -5.03 31.04
C LEU A 260 3.99 -5.04 32.57
N LYS A 261 4.90 -5.75 33.23
CA LYS A 261 5.00 -5.78 34.71
C LYS A 261 5.58 -4.47 35.25
N SER A 262 6.57 -3.87 34.62
CA SER A 262 7.14 -2.57 35.00
C SER A 262 6.13 -1.44 34.88
N ASN A 263 5.40 -1.38 33.77
CA ASN A 263 4.36 -0.37 33.55
C ASN A 263 3.18 -0.49 34.52
N LYS A 264 2.85 -1.73 34.95
CA LYS A 264 1.83 -1.95 35.97
C LYS A 264 2.27 -1.46 37.37
N LYS A 265 3.58 -1.50 37.65
CA LYS A 265 4.16 -1.03 38.91
C LYS A 265 4.26 0.50 38.95
N GLU A 266 4.65 1.16 37.83
CA GLU A 266 4.67 2.61 37.72
C GLU A 266 3.25 3.24 37.77
N SER A 267 2.23 2.59 37.22
CA SER A 267 0.85 3.09 37.30
C SER A 267 0.23 2.98 38.70
N ILE A 268 0.74 2.08 39.56
CA ILE A 268 0.31 1.95 40.94
C ILE A 268 1.03 3.00 41.82
N ASP A 269 2.30 3.28 41.56
CA ASP A 269 3.08 4.25 42.35
C ASP A 269 2.66 5.71 42.01
N THR A 270 2.20 6.02 40.81
CA THR A 270 1.67 7.36 40.46
C THR A 270 0.28 7.62 41.01
N SER A 271 -0.50 6.59 41.37
CA SER A 271 -1.81 6.75 41.99
C SER A 271 -1.75 6.89 43.52
N SER A 272 -0.61 6.52 44.15
CA SER A 272 -0.40 6.69 45.58
C SER A 272 0.29 8.01 46.01
N SER A 273 0.89 8.74 45.05
CA SER A 273 1.60 10.01 45.31
C SER A 273 0.74 11.29 45.15
N SER A 274 -0.52 11.16 44.72
CA SER A 274 -1.42 12.32 44.54
C SER A 274 -2.45 12.50 45.66
N ALA A 275 -2.32 11.79 46.81
CA ALA A 275 -3.29 11.85 47.89
C ALA A 275 -2.74 12.49 49.19
N GLU A 276 -1.55 13.12 49.17
CA GLU A 276 -1.05 13.88 50.33
C GLU A 276 -0.45 15.24 49.88
N SER A 277 -1.30 16.23 49.69
CA SER A 277 -0.95 17.63 49.88
C SER A 277 -2.20 18.51 49.71
N ASP A 278 -3.12 18.47 50.69
CA ASP A 278 -4.02 19.58 51.01
C ASP A 278 -4.44 19.45 52.48
N SER A 279 -3.61 19.97 53.37
CA SER A 279 -3.96 20.52 54.68
C SER A 279 -2.74 21.23 55.27
N ASP A 280 -2.63 22.53 55.03
CA ASP A 280 -2.45 23.62 56.01
C ASP A 280 -2.25 24.94 55.23
#